data_b40ce31820c234b4229a8ec854239b08
#
_entry.id   b40ce31820c234b4229a8ec854239b08
#
_cell.length_a   1.000
_cell.length_b   1.000
_cell.length_c   1.000
_cell.angle_alpha   90.00
_cell.angle_beta   90.00
_cell.angle_gamma   90.00
#
_symmetry.space_group_name_H-M   'P 1'
#
loop_
_entity.id
_entity.type
_entity.pdbx_description
1 polymer ?
#
loop_
_entity_poly.entity_id
_entity_poly.type
_entity_poly.pdbx_seq_one_letter_code
_entity_poly.pdbx_strand_id
1 'polypeptide(L)'
;MKKLFIYGTMALMALTSCNDFLDKAPLDAFTNTPAYWSNTSNLDNQCNTFYNNYSGYGNGSGSGWYYFKTLSDDQVDYQSTVWTYTSVVATSTNWSDPFTEIRRANYIIEGLKTSSLDDAVKANYEGLARLNRAWEYYQLVRMYGDVQWITTVVDPAEKDVVYGPRTDRDIVMDNVLEDLNYATTVSYTHLTLP
;
A
#
# COMPACT_ATOMS: atom_id res chain seq x y z
N MET A 1 -59.90 -27.42 -8.97
CA MET A 1 -59.49 -26.21 -8.24
C MET A 1 -58.46 -26.45 -7.18
N LYS A 2 -58.61 -27.46 -6.25
CA LYS A 2 -57.61 -27.72 -5.18
C LYS A 2 -56.18 -28.05 -5.67
N LYS A 3 -56.05 -28.78 -6.78
CA LYS A 3 -54.70 -29.14 -7.33
C LYS A 3 -53.98 -27.93 -7.93
N LEU A 4 -54.71 -26.97 -8.50
CA LEU A 4 -54.13 -25.75 -9.07
C LEU A 4 -53.58 -24.82 -7.98
N PHE A 5 -54.24 -24.78 -6.81
CA PHE A 5 -53.75 -24.01 -5.65
C PHE A 5 -52.49 -24.58 -5.07
N ILE A 6 -52.34 -25.92 -5.03
CA ILE A 6 -51.11 -26.58 -4.49
C ILE A 6 -49.93 -26.31 -5.42
N TYR A 7 -50.10 -26.33 -6.73
CA TYR A 7 -49.00 -26.01 -7.66
C TYR A 7 -48.65 -24.52 -7.65
N GLY A 8 -49.63 -23.63 -7.42
CA GLY A 8 -49.38 -22.18 -7.30
C GLY A 8 -48.59 -21.83 -6.02
N THR A 9 -48.89 -22.44 -4.89
CA THR A 9 -48.15 -22.23 -3.64
C THR A 9 -46.73 -22.84 -3.68
N MET A 10 -46.57 -23.98 -4.34
CA MET A 10 -45.24 -24.61 -4.52
C MET A 10 -44.33 -23.80 -5.45
N ALA A 11 -44.88 -23.17 -6.49
CA ALA A 11 -44.16 -22.27 -7.38
C ALA A 11 -43.76 -20.94 -6.68
N LEU A 12 -44.60 -20.42 -5.77
CA LEU A 12 -44.27 -19.21 -5.00
C LEU A 12 -43.13 -19.43 -3.99
N MET A 13 -43.04 -20.64 -3.40
CA MET A 13 -41.92 -20.97 -2.48
C MET A 13 -40.59 -21.16 -3.19
N ALA A 14 -40.59 -21.47 -4.48
CA ALA A 14 -39.35 -21.60 -5.27
C ALA A 14 -38.72 -20.24 -5.65
N LEU A 15 -39.48 -19.14 -5.48
CA LEU A 15 -38.97 -17.78 -5.79
C LEU A 15 -38.29 -17.07 -4.61
N THR A 16 -38.36 -17.64 -3.40
CA THR A 16 -37.58 -17.17 -2.25
C THR A 16 -36.20 -17.82 -2.25
N SER A 17 -35.46 -17.68 -3.33
CA SER A 17 -34.05 -18.02 -3.37
C SER A 17 -33.34 -17.03 -2.47
N CYS A 18 -32.79 -17.51 -1.38
CA CYS A 18 -31.92 -16.72 -0.47
C CYS A 18 -30.68 -16.29 -1.26
N ASN A 19 -30.62 -15.05 -1.70
CA ASN A 19 -29.42 -14.46 -2.32
C ASN A 19 -28.24 -14.48 -1.34
N ASP A 20 -28.49 -14.36 -0.04
CA ASP A 20 -27.46 -14.41 1.03
C ASP A 20 -26.68 -15.74 1.10
N PHE A 21 -27.18 -16.83 0.51
CA PHE A 21 -26.45 -18.10 0.51
C PHE A 21 -25.37 -18.14 -0.58
N LEU A 22 -25.55 -17.40 -1.66
CA LEU A 22 -24.65 -17.36 -2.80
C LEU A 22 -23.63 -16.22 -2.71
N ASP A 23 -24.00 -15.13 -2.03
CA ASP A 23 -23.14 -13.94 -1.85
C ASP A 23 -22.31 -14.05 -0.55
N LYS A 24 -21.59 -15.15 -0.38
CA LYS A 24 -20.58 -15.24 0.68
C LYS A 24 -19.33 -14.52 0.24
N ALA A 25 -18.92 -13.51 1.02
CA ALA A 25 -17.59 -12.94 0.87
C ALA A 25 -16.55 -14.07 0.93
N PRO A 26 -15.59 -14.12 0.01
CA PRO A 26 -14.53 -15.11 0.03
C PRO A 26 -13.77 -15.03 1.37
N LEU A 27 -13.64 -16.16 2.06
CA LEU A 27 -12.98 -16.24 3.37
C LEU A 27 -11.45 -16.10 3.29
N ASP A 28 -10.90 -16.25 2.10
CA ASP A 28 -9.49 -16.17 1.75
C ASP A 28 -9.11 -14.82 1.09
N ALA A 29 -10.09 -13.95 0.83
CA ALA A 29 -9.84 -12.62 0.30
C ALA A 29 -9.78 -11.58 1.41
N PHE A 30 -8.91 -10.58 1.21
CA PHE A 30 -8.86 -9.39 2.04
C PHE A 30 -10.22 -8.70 2.06
N THR A 31 -10.88 -8.72 3.22
CA THR A 31 -12.16 -8.05 3.42
C THR A 31 -11.93 -6.64 3.97
N ASN A 32 -12.14 -5.62 3.14
CA ASN A 32 -12.08 -4.23 3.55
C ASN A 32 -13.33 -3.85 4.35
N THR A 33 -13.44 -4.32 5.59
CA THR A 33 -14.57 -4.06 6.48
C THR A 33 -14.16 -3.26 7.71
N PRO A 34 -15.05 -2.46 8.32
CA PRO A 34 -14.76 -1.77 9.57
C PRO A 34 -14.28 -2.70 10.69
N ALA A 35 -14.80 -3.91 10.76
CA ALA A 35 -14.38 -4.92 11.74
C ALA A 35 -12.92 -5.37 11.54
N TYR A 36 -12.46 -5.48 10.30
CA TYR A 36 -11.07 -5.79 9.98
C TYR A 36 -10.13 -4.70 10.50
N TRP A 37 -10.46 -3.44 10.23
CA TRP A 37 -9.67 -2.27 10.62
C TRP A 37 -9.76 -1.90 12.09
N SER A 38 -10.70 -2.49 12.83
CA SER A 38 -10.85 -2.32 14.27
C SER A 38 -10.09 -3.36 15.09
N ASN A 39 -9.34 -4.25 14.44
CA ASN A 39 -8.50 -5.28 15.08
C ASN A 39 -7.02 -4.90 14.96
N THR A 40 -6.38 -4.63 16.10
CA THR A 40 -4.97 -4.24 16.17
C THR A 40 -4.03 -5.31 15.59
N SER A 41 -4.32 -6.61 15.79
CA SER A 41 -3.50 -7.68 15.21
C SER A 41 -3.51 -7.67 13.67
N ASN A 42 -4.63 -7.28 13.05
CA ASN A 42 -4.70 -7.13 11.62
C ASN A 42 -3.87 -5.93 11.15
N LEU A 43 -3.95 -4.81 11.87
CA LEU A 43 -3.16 -3.61 11.60
C LEU A 43 -1.67 -3.88 11.79
N ASP A 44 -1.27 -4.58 12.85
CA ASP A 44 0.11 -4.99 13.08
C ASP A 44 0.62 -5.84 11.92
N ASN A 45 -0.16 -6.82 11.47
CA ASN A 45 0.21 -7.66 10.33
C ASN A 45 0.38 -6.85 9.04
N GLN A 46 -0.49 -5.87 8.79
CA GLN A 46 -0.37 -4.99 7.62
C GLN A 46 0.88 -4.08 7.73
N CYS A 47 1.11 -3.47 8.88
CA CYS A 47 2.25 -2.58 9.09
C CYS A 47 3.58 -3.34 9.12
N ASN A 48 3.61 -4.55 9.65
CA ASN A 48 4.82 -5.38 9.68
C ASN A 48 5.32 -5.75 8.28
N THR A 49 4.44 -5.77 7.27
CA THR A 49 4.89 -6.00 5.89
C THR A 49 5.79 -4.88 5.38
N PHE A 50 5.68 -3.66 5.91
CA PHE A 50 6.53 -2.53 5.52
C PHE A 50 8.00 -2.74 5.83
N TYR A 51 8.33 -3.55 6.85
CA TYR A 51 9.73 -3.87 7.16
C TYR A 51 10.45 -4.59 6.02
N ASN A 52 9.72 -5.26 5.12
CA ASN A 52 10.30 -5.88 3.95
C ASN A 52 10.83 -4.87 2.91
N ASN A 53 10.36 -3.62 2.98
CA ASN A 53 10.76 -2.56 2.06
C ASN A 53 12.11 -1.94 2.43
N TYR A 54 12.58 -2.19 3.66
CA TYR A 54 13.86 -1.67 4.12
C TYR A 54 14.97 -2.69 3.84
N SER A 55 15.88 -2.29 2.98
CA SER A 55 17.08 -3.08 2.72
C SER A 55 17.98 -3.09 3.96
N GLY A 56 18.17 -4.27 4.56
CA GLY A 56 19.16 -4.45 5.61
C GLY A 56 20.60 -4.27 5.10
N TYR A 57 21.58 -4.66 5.91
CA TYR A 57 23.00 -4.59 5.53
C TYR A 57 23.33 -5.43 4.28
N GLY A 58 22.49 -6.40 3.93
CA GLY A 58 22.74 -7.34 2.85
C GLY A 58 23.76 -8.41 3.25
N ASN A 59 23.75 -9.49 2.50
CA ASN A 59 24.63 -10.66 2.72
C ASN A 59 25.67 -10.84 1.60
N GLY A 60 25.97 -9.79 0.85
CA GLY A 60 26.88 -9.84 -0.29
C GLY A 60 26.27 -10.34 -1.61
N SER A 61 24.96 -10.63 -1.64
CA SER A 61 24.26 -11.13 -2.84
C SER A 61 23.52 -10.06 -3.63
N GLY A 62 23.98 -8.81 -3.59
CA GLY A 62 23.45 -7.75 -4.45
C GLY A 62 22.29 -6.95 -3.87
N SER A 63 21.99 -7.06 -2.58
CA SER A 63 20.95 -6.28 -1.89
C SER A 63 21.47 -5.67 -0.60
N GLY A 64 20.88 -4.56 -0.18
CA GLY A 64 21.20 -3.88 1.07
C GLY A 64 22.20 -2.74 0.94
N TRP A 65 22.54 -2.13 2.08
CA TRP A 65 23.42 -0.96 2.16
C TRP A 65 24.79 -1.16 1.54
N TYR A 66 25.34 -2.36 1.63
CA TYR A 66 26.65 -2.67 1.08
C TYR A 66 26.67 -2.57 -0.45
N TYR A 67 25.55 -2.92 -1.10
CA TYR A 67 25.44 -2.89 -2.55
C TYR A 67 25.26 -1.48 -3.12
N PHE A 68 24.64 -0.58 -2.39
CA PHE A 68 24.47 0.82 -2.85
C PHE A 68 25.77 1.57 -3.03
N LYS A 69 26.83 1.17 -2.34
CA LYS A 69 28.16 1.77 -2.50
C LYS A 69 28.80 1.47 -3.86
N THR A 70 28.40 0.40 -4.50
CA THR A 70 28.90 0.04 -5.84
C THR A 70 28.28 0.89 -6.96
N LEU A 71 27.28 1.72 -6.65
CA LEU A 71 26.66 2.68 -7.58
C LEU A 71 27.28 4.07 -7.49
N SER A 72 28.30 4.25 -6.64
CA SER A 72 29.07 5.47 -6.53
C SER A 72 30.40 5.33 -7.27
N ASP A 73 31.10 6.44 -7.50
CA ASP A 73 32.44 6.48 -8.07
C ASP A 73 33.53 6.00 -7.10
N ASP A 74 33.18 5.76 -5.82
CA ASP A 74 34.09 5.25 -4.80
C ASP A 74 34.41 3.76 -4.95
N GLN A 75 33.52 2.99 -5.57
CA GLN A 75 33.67 1.55 -5.75
C GLN A 75 33.15 1.10 -7.12
N VAL A 76 34.01 0.47 -7.88
CA VAL A 76 33.66 -0.18 -9.15
C VAL A 76 33.82 -1.68 -9.00
N ASP A 77 32.71 -2.41 -9.15
CA ASP A 77 32.77 -3.86 -9.30
C ASP A 77 33.37 -4.17 -10.69
N TYR A 78 34.45 -4.92 -10.71
CA TYR A 78 35.15 -5.25 -11.98
C TYR A 78 34.29 -6.07 -12.96
N GLN A 79 33.21 -6.69 -12.48
CA GLN A 79 32.25 -7.44 -13.30
C GLN A 79 30.98 -6.63 -13.61
N SER A 80 30.88 -5.41 -13.10
CA SER A 80 29.66 -4.62 -13.23
C SER A 80 29.53 -4.01 -14.62
N THR A 81 28.42 -4.31 -15.26
CA THR A 81 27.95 -3.64 -16.49
C THR A 81 27.00 -2.48 -16.19
N VAL A 82 26.95 -2.01 -14.94
CA VAL A 82 26.01 -0.96 -14.46
C VAL A 82 26.17 0.33 -15.27
N TRP A 83 27.37 0.60 -15.76
CA TRP A 83 27.66 1.80 -16.59
C TRP A 83 27.38 1.62 -18.07
N THR A 84 27.02 0.40 -18.52
CA THR A 84 26.67 0.14 -19.93
C THR A 84 25.17 0.17 -20.13
N TYR A 85 24.62 1.36 -20.31
CA TYR A 85 23.20 1.55 -20.64
C TYR A 85 22.97 1.17 -22.11
N THR A 86 22.51 -0.05 -22.34
CA THR A 86 22.25 -0.54 -23.71
C THR A 86 20.81 -0.35 -24.16
N SER A 87 19.86 -0.22 -23.23
CA SER A 87 18.44 -0.02 -23.55
C SER A 87 17.65 0.52 -22.35
N VAL A 88 16.59 1.28 -22.63
CA VAL A 88 15.58 1.64 -21.63
C VAL A 88 14.56 0.52 -21.55
N VAL A 89 14.37 -0.06 -20.38
CA VAL A 89 13.37 -1.12 -20.16
C VAL A 89 11.95 -0.53 -20.16
N ALA A 90 11.00 -1.23 -20.78
CA ALA A 90 9.61 -0.82 -20.82
C ALA A 90 8.88 -0.97 -19.48
N THR A 91 9.36 -1.90 -18.64
CA THR A 91 8.80 -2.16 -17.32
C THR A 91 9.92 -2.26 -16.29
N SER A 92 9.68 -1.78 -15.08
CA SER A 92 10.67 -1.80 -14.00
C SER A 92 9.97 -2.04 -12.66
N THR A 93 10.46 -3.00 -11.90
CA THR A 93 10.03 -3.23 -10.51
C THR A 93 10.33 -2.01 -9.63
N ASN A 94 11.40 -1.29 -9.90
CA ASN A 94 11.71 -0.03 -9.20
C ASN A 94 10.62 1.05 -9.37
N TRP A 95 9.74 0.90 -10.37
CA TRP A 95 8.58 1.75 -10.55
C TRP A 95 7.32 1.13 -9.94
N SER A 96 7.04 -0.15 -10.23
CA SER A 96 5.78 -0.80 -9.84
C SER A 96 5.70 -1.14 -8.35
N ASP A 97 6.79 -1.59 -7.75
CA ASP A 97 6.78 -2.06 -6.36
C ASP A 97 6.53 -0.91 -5.37
N PRO A 98 7.17 0.27 -5.50
CA PRO A 98 6.84 1.41 -4.65
C PRO A 98 5.36 1.82 -4.74
N PHE A 99 4.75 1.84 -5.93
CA PHE A 99 3.32 2.16 -6.06
C PHE A 99 2.41 1.09 -5.42
N THR A 100 2.83 -0.17 -5.40
CA THR A 100 2.12 -1.22 -4.67
C THR A 100 2.13 -0.95 -3.16
N GLU A 101 3.25 -0.55 -2.61
CA GLU A 101 3.38 -0.23 -1.19
C GLU A 101 2.68 1.10 -0.81
N ILE A 102 2.74 2.11 -1.69
CA ILE A 102 1.95 3.35 -1.55
C ILE A 102 0.45 3.02 -1.50
N ARG A 103 -0.02 2.15 -2.40
CA ARG A 103 -1.41 1.69 -2.39
C ARG A 103 -1.77 0.99 -1.07
N ARG A 104 -0.88 0.14 -0.54
CA ARG A 104 -1.07 -0.53 0.77
C ARG A 104 -1.16 0.50 1.90
N ALA A 105 -0.29 1.50 1.93
CA ALA A 105 -0.35 2.58 2.90
C ALA A 105 -1.68 3.35 2.82
N ASN A 106 -2.12 3.68 1.61
CA ASN A 106 -3.41 4.35 1.40
C ASN A 106 -4.59 3.48 1.87
N TYR A 107 -4.56 2.15 1.66
CA TYR A 107 -5.58 1.24 2.18
C TYR A 107 -5.68 1.27 3.70
N ILE A 108 -4.54 1.31 4.41
CA ILE A 108 -4.52 1.42 5.86
C ILE A 108 -5.12 2.76 6.29
N ILE A 109 -4.69 3.87 5.69
CA ILE A 109 -5.17 5.22 6.02
C ILE A 109 -6.68 5.34 5.80
N GLU A 110 -7.20 4.82 4.69
CA GLU A 110 -8.64 4.82 4.42
C GLU A 110 -9.42 3.90 5.35
N GLY A 111 -8.89 2.71 5.63
CA GLY A 111 -9.49 1.74 6.53
C GLY A 111 -9.60 2.27 7.96
N LEU A 112 -8.59 2.99 8.45
CA LEU A 112 -8.60 3.60 9.79
C LEU A 112 -9.73 4.63 9.96
N LYS A 113 -10.21 5.28 8.89
CA LYS A 113 -11.36 6.19 8.95
C LYS A 113 -12.66 5.47 9.34
N THR A 114 -12.77 4.17 9.06
CA THR A 114 -13.93 3.35 9.37
C THR A 114 -13.76 2.54 10.67
N SER A 115 -12.57 2.57 11.26
CA SER A 115 -12.20 1.83 12.46
C SER A 115 -12.86 2.41 13.71
N SER A 116 -13.28 1.54 14.64
CA SER A 116 -13.79 1.90 15.96
C SER A 116 -12.72 1.99 17.05
N LEU A 117 -11.44 1.88 16.70
CA LEU A 117 -10.33 2.05 17.63
C LEU A 117 -10.22 3.48 18.15
N ASP A 118 -9.58 3.65 19.31
CA ASP A 118 -9.29 4.95 19.89
C ASP A 118 -8.43 5.81 18.93
N ASP A 119 -8.67 7.12 18.94
CA ASP A 119 -8.01 8.03 18.01
C ASP A 119 -6.49 8.04 18.15
N ALA A 120 -5.94 7.86 19.34
CA ALA A 120 -4.51 7.76 19.55
C ALA A 120 -3.91 6.49 18.91
N VAL A 121 -4.64 5.38 18.97
CA VAL A 121 -4.24 4.11 18.34
C VAL A 121 -4.29 4.25 16.82
N LYS A 122 -5.38 4.81 16.29
CA LYS A 122 -5.53 5.09 14.86
C LYS A 122 -4.41 5.99 14.35
N ALA A 123 -4.11 7.06 15.07
CA ALA A 123 -3.06 8.01 14.69
C ALA A 123 -1.69 7.34 14.61
N ASN A 124 -1.36 6.42 15.53
CA ASN A 124 -0.10 5.69 15.48
C ASN A 124 0.01 4.80 14.22
N TYR A 125 -1.02 4.04 13.88
CA TYR A 125 -1.01 3.22 12.65
C TYR A 125 -1.04 4.08 11.38
N GLU A 126 -1.74 5.19 11.38
CA GLU A 126 -1.69 6.17 10.29
C GLU A 126 -0.28 6.74 10.14
N GLY A 127 0.41 7.04 11.25
CA GLY A 127 1.79 7.49 11.24
C GLY A 127 2.74 6.48 10.60
N LEU A 128 2.60 5.19 10.92
CA LEU A 128 3.36 4.11 10.29
C LEU A 128 3.08 4.01 8.78
N ALA A 129 1.83 4.10 8.39
CA ALA A 129 1.44 4.05 6.97
C ALA A 129 1.98 5.27 6.19
N ARG A 130 1.91 6.47 6.77
CA ARG A 130 2.47 7.69 6.17
C ARG A 130 3.99 7.66 6.09
N LEU A 131 4.67 7.14 7.10
CA LEU A 131 6.12 6.93 7.07
C LEU A 131 6.54 6.04 5.91
N ASN A 132 5.84 4.91 5.73
CA ASN A 132 6.13 4.01 4.61
C ASN A 132 5.82 4.68 3.26
N ARG A 133 4.70 5.37 3.13
CA ARG A 133 4.35 6.11 1.91
C ARG A 133 5.42 7.16 1.55
N ALA A 134 5.89 7.92 2.54
CA ALA A 134 6.96 8.89 2.38
C ALA A 134 8.26 8.24 1.90
N TRP A 135 8.61 7.06 2.47
CA TRP A 135 9.79 6.31 2.06
C TRP A 135 9.71 5.88 0.59
N GLU A 136 8.59 5.33 0.17
CA GLU A 136 8.41 4.86 -1.21
C GLU A 136 8.42 6.01 -2.23
N TYR A 137 7.79 7.14 -1.89
CA TYR A 137 7.88 8.34 -2.73
C TYR A 137 9.29 8.91 -2.81
N TYR A 138 10.03 8.92 -1.71
CA TYR A 138 11.44 9.30 -1.74
C TYR A 138 12.25 8.42 -2.70
N GLN A 139 12.04 7.10 -2.68
CA GLN A 139 12.71 6.19 -3.62
C GLN A 139 12.32 6.48 -5.08
N LEU A 140 11.05 6.71 -5.35
CA LEU A 140 10.55 7.05 -6.68
C LEU A 140 11.15 8.37 -7.20
N VAL A 141 11.11 9.42 -6.39
CA VAL A 141 11.65 10.74 -6.77
C VAL A 141 13.15 10.68 -7.01
N ARG A 142 13.89 9.95 -6.16
CA ARG A 142 15.34 9.76 -6.32
C ARG A 142 15.68 9.11 -7.66
N MET A 143 14.85 8.20 -8.17
CA MET A 143 15.13 7.46 -9.41
C MET A 143 14.53 8.10 -10.65
N TYR A 144 13.37 8.72 -10.53
CA TYR A 144 12.56 9.13 -11.69
C TYR A 144 12.25 10.63 -11.74
N GLY A 145 12.59 11.39 -10.70
CA GLY A 145 12.22 12.81 -10.59
C GLY A 145 10.73 12.98 -10.37
N ASP A 146 10.04 13.58 -11.32
CA ASP A 146 8.59 13.78 -11.24
C ASP A 146 7.83 12.46 -11.25
N VAL A 147 6.89 12.29 -10.31
CA VAL A 147 6.04 11.11 -10.18
C VAL A 147 4.62 11.50 -9.79
N GLN A 148 3.64 10.64 -10.05
CA GLN A 148 2.27 10.90 -9.62
C GLN A 148 2.15 10.83 -8.10
N TRP A 149 1.59 11.89 -7.46
CA TRP A 149 1.26 11.89 -6.05
C TRP A 149 -0.16 11.36 -5.83
N ILE A 150 -0.28 10.18 -5.25
CA ILE A 150 -1.54 9.44 -5.05
C ILE A 150 -1.75 9.18 -3.56
N THR A 151 -2.81 9.72 -2.98
CA THR A 151 -3.13 9.61 -1.54
C THR A 151 -4.37 8.77 -1.26
N THR A 152 -5.01 8.25 -2.29
CA THR A 152 -6.23 7.44 -2.21
C THR A 152 -6.02 6.06 -2.79
N VAL A 153 -6.95 5.15 -2.51
CA VAL A 153 -6.99 3.85 -3.18
C VAL A 153 -7.65 4.01 -4.54
N VAL A 154 -6.82 4.10 -5.58
CA VAL A 154 -7.30 4.29 -6.96
C VAL A 154 -7.87 2.98 -7.52
N ASP A 155 -9.06 3.04 -8.12
CA ASP A 155 -9.61 1.93 -8.90
C ASP A 155 -8.87 1.85 -10.25
N PRO A 156 -8.45 0.66 -10.71
CA PRO A 156 -7.86 0.48 -12.05
C PRO A 156 -8.75 0.98 -13.21
N ALA A 157 -10.05 1.14 -12.99
CA ALA A 157 -10.97 1.72 -13.96
C ALA A 157 -10.86 3.25 -14.05
N GLU A 158 -10.29 3.92 -13.06
CA GLU A 158 -10.06 5.37 -13.02
C GLU A 158 -8.86 5.75 -13.89
N LYS A 159 -9.02 5.60 -15.20
CA LYS A 159 -7.93 5.79 -16.16
C LYS A 159 -7.32 7.19 -16.13
N ASP A 160 -8.11 8.19 -15.82
CA ASP A 160 -7.66 9.59 -15.72
C ASP A 160 -6.66 9.79 -14.58
N VAL A 161 -6.78 9.03 -13.51
CA VAL A 161 -5.82 9.02 -12.39
C VAL A 161 -4.63 8.11 -12.72
N VAL A 162 -4.91 6.88 -13.19
CA VAL A 162 -3.86 5.88 -13.49
C VAL A 162 -2.89 6.37 -14.56
N TYR A 163 -3.38 7.07 -15.58
CA TYR A 163 -2.59 7.62 -16.68
C TYR A 163 -2.44 9.15 -16.60
N GLY A 164 -2.72 9.74 -15.45
CA GLY A 164 -2.61 11.17 -15.23
C GLY A 164 -1.17 11.68 -15.36
N PRO A 165 -0.98 12.99 -15.44
CA PRO A 165 0.34 13.60 -15.50
C PRO A 165 1.12 13.34 -14.22
N ARG A 166 2.45 13.40 -14.31
CA ARG A 166 3.33 13.38 -13.15
C ARG A 166 3.22 14.70 -12.39
N THR A 167 3.32 14.61 -11.08
CA THR A 167 3.43 15.76 -10.19
C THR A 167 4.90 16.18 -10.11
N ASP A 168 5.15 17.47 -10.08
CA ASP A 168 6.50 18.02 -9.92
C ASP A 168 7.15 17.44 -8.65
N ARG A 169 8.42 17.07 -8.76
CA ARG A 169 9.19 16.44 -7.67
C ARG A 169 9.25 17.31 -6.42
N ASP A 170 9.30 18.63 -6.56
CA ASP A 170 9.40 19.52 -5.40
C ASP A 170 8.09 19.48 -4.61
N ILE A 171 6.93 19.47 -5.31
CA ILE A 171 5.61 19.27 -4.68
C ILE A 171 5.52 17.89 -4.02
N VAL A 172 6.01 16.84 -4.68
CA VAL A 172 6.01 15.49 -4.09
C VAL A 172 6.86 15.46 -2.82
N MET A 173 8.04 16.11 -2.83
CA MET A 173 8.92 16.14 -1.65
C MET A 173 8.36 16.98 -0.50
N ASP A 174 7.63 18.06 -0.78
CA ASP A 174 6.91 18.83 0.25
C ASP A 174 5.83 17.94 0.93
N ASN A 175 5.08 17.18 0.15
CA ASN A 175 4.10 16.22 0.68
C ASN A 175 4.76 15.05 1.45
N VAL A 176 5.92 14.57 1.00
CA VAL A 176 6.73 13.59 1.74
C VAL A 176 7.14 14.15 3.10
N LEU A 177 7.58 15.39 3.16
CA LEU A 177 7.92 16.07 4.41
C LEU A 177 6.71 16.21 5.34
N GLU A 178 5.53 16.51 4.80
CA GLU A 178 4.29 16.54 5.57
C GLU A 178 3.96 15.18 6.20
N ASP A 179 4.05 14.09 5.42
CA ASP A 179 3.83 12.73 5.92
C ASP A 179 4.83 12.35 7.01
N LEU A 180 6.10 12.71 6.86
CA LEU A 180 7.14 12.47 7.87
C LEU A 180 6.89 13.28 9.15
N ASN A 181 6.51 14.55 9.03
CA ASN A 181 6.18 15.40 10.16
C ASN A 181 4.98 14.84 10.93
N TYR A 182 3.93 14.38 10.24
CA TYR A 182 2.80 13.74 10.89
C TYR A 182 3.26 12.47 11.64
N ALA A 183 4.03 11.59 10.99
CA ALA A 183 4.51 10.36 11.60
C ALA A 183 5.32 10.61 12.88
N THR A 184 6.15 11.64 12.91
CA THR A 184 6.94 11.99 14.10
C THR A 184 6.08 12.51 15.26
N THR A 185 4.96 13.19 14.98
CA THR A 185 4.09 13.75 16.03
C THR A 185 3.23 12.69 16.71
N VAL A 186 2.91 11.59 16.03
CA VAL A 186 1.98 10.56 16.53
C VAL A 186 2.67 9.26 16.97
N SER A 187 3.97 9.08 16.69
CA SER A 187 4.70 7.86 17.00
C SER A 187 4.93 7.69 18.51
N TYR A 188 4.56 6.53 19.03
CA TYR A 188 4.83 6.18 20.45
C TYR A 188 6.33 6.08 20.77
N THR A 189 7.16 5.77 19.78
CA THR A 189 8.62 5.66 20.00
C THR A 189 9.27 7.00 20.31
N HIS A 190 8.64 8.10 19.96
CA HIS A 190 9.16 9.45 20.25
C HIS A 190 8.96 9.87 21.71
N LEU A 191 8.02 9.23 22.42
CA LEU A 191 7.70 9.56 23.82
C LEU A 191 8.56 8.80 24.84
N THR A 192 9.39 7.86 24.39
CA THR A 192 10.17 6.95 25.26
C THR A 192 11.67 7.22 25.29
N LEU A 193 12.18 8.21 24.57
CA LEU A 193 13.56 8.66 24.68
C LEU A 193 13.66 9.75 25.74
N PRO A 194 14.40 9.49 26.83
CA PRO A 194 14.66 10.50 27.87
C PRO A 194 15.52 11.65 27.35
#